data_04fe4f5dce1393c7fadfd7f39d1d70bd
#
_entry.id   04fe4f5dce1393c7fadfd7f39d1d70bd
#
_cell.length_a   1.000
_cell.length_b   1.000
_cell.length_c   1.000
_cell.angle_alpha   90.00
_cell.angle_beta   90.00
_cell.angle_gamma   90.00
#
_symmetry.space_group_name_H-M   'P 1'
#
loop_
_entity.id
_entity.type
_entity.pdbx_description
1 polymer ?
#
loop_
_entity_poly.entity_id
_entity_poly.type
_entity_poly.pdbx_seq_one_letter_code
_entity_poly.pdbx_strand_id
1 'polypeptide(L)'
;MGAEMALREMGSVTLDEALDYVALLAELRPGHVGRAAVRWHGRLETEAPMLTLADSALALAALLALCGGDREALGVLRRLVRRVRPTVVRGV
;
A
#
# COMPACT_ATOMS: atom_id res chain seq x y z
N MET A 1 -1.14 -3.75 22.80
CA MET A 1 -1.27 -2.47 22.86
C MET A 1 -0.03 -1.71 22.58
N GLY A 2 1.00 -1.99 23.18
CA GLY A 2 2.19 -1.23 23.00
C GLY A 2 2.70 -1.18 21.59
N ALA A 3 2.68 -2.28 20.89
CA ALA A 3 3.24 -2.30 19.55
C ALA A 3 2.47 -1.41 18.60
N GLU A 4 1.20 -1.42 18.72
CA GLU A 4 0.38 -0.58 17.87
C GLU A 4 0.58 0.87 18.17
N MET A 5 0.69 1.18 19.42
CA MET A 5 0.91 2.55 19.80
C MET A 5 2.25 3.03 19.30
N ALA A 6 3.23 2.20 19.41
CA ALA A 6 4.56 2.59 18.96
C ALA A 6 4.57 2.88 17.48
N LEU A 7 3.89 2.08 16.71
CA LEU A 7 3.82 2.31 15.29
C LEU A 7 3.16 3.63 14.97
N ARG A 8 2.11 3.93 15.70
CA ARG A 8 1.44 5.16 15.47
C ARG A 8 2.29 6.32 15.81
N GLU A 9 3.03 6.21 16.85
CA GLU A 9 3.87 7.29 17.24
C GLU A 9 5.02 7.52 16.31
N MET A 10 5.58 6.45 15.81
CA MET A 10 6.61 6.59 14.86
C MET A 10 6.05 7.20 13.64
N GLY A 11 4.81 7.13 13.59
CA GLY A 11 4.13 7.89 12.68
C GLY A 11 4.30 7.58 11.37
N SER A 12 4.74 6.79 10.94
CA SER A 12 4.70 6.90 9.72
C SER A 12 5.32 5.94 8.97
N VAL A 13 4.68 4.89 8.93
CA VAL A 13 4.90 3.90 7.93
C VAL A 13 4.39 4.49 6.65
N THR A 14 5.25 4.68 5.67
CA THR A 14 4.84 5.23 4.40
C THR A 14 4.02 4.20 3.63
N LEU A 15 3.37 4.67 2.57
CA LEU A 15 2.63 3.74 1.71
C LEU A 15 3.54 2.67 1.12
N ASP A 16 4.76 3.05 0.76
CA ASP A 16 5.72 2.08 0.23
C ASP A 16 6.08 1.03 1.27
N GLU A 17 6.32 1.45 2.48
CA GLU A 17 6.68 0.52 3.55
C GLU A 17 5.52 -0.39 3.89
N ALA A 18 4.33 0.18 3.92
CA ALA A 18 3.15 -0.63 4.18
C ALA A 18 2.91 -1.64 3.06
N LEU A 19 3.23 -1.24 1.83
CA LEU A 19 3.10 -2.14 0.70
C LEU A 19 4.09 -3.30 0.82
N ASP A 20 5.30 -3.03 1.30
CA ASP A 20 6.27 -4.09 1.54
C ASP A 20 5.71 -5.11 2.53
N TYR A 21 5.00 -4.63 3.54
CA TYR A 21 4.40 -5.53 4.51
C TYR A 21 3.32 -6.39 3.86
N VAL A 22 2.49 -5.80 3.00
CA VAL A 22 1.46 -6.56 2.29
C VAL A 22 2.13 -7.63 1.43
N ALA A 23 3.20 -7.28 0.74
CA ALA A 23 3.90 -8.24 -0.10
C ALA A 23 4.48 -9.38 0.72
N LEU A 24 5.01 -9.06 1.88
CA LEU A 24 5.55 -10.07 2.75
C LEU A 24 4.46 -11.02 3.23
N LEU A 25 3.31 -10.48 3.60
CA LEU A 25 2.18 -11.31 4.01
C LEU A 25 1.72 -12.22 2.88
N ALA A 26 1.74 -11.72 1.66
CA ALA A 26 1.33 -12.51 0.52
C ALA A 26 2.19 -13.75 0.39
N GLU A 27 3.46 -13.63 0.75
CA GLU A 27 4.36 -14.77 0.69
C GLU A 27 4.27 -15.67 1.91
N LEU A 28 4.24 -15.07 3.06
CA LEU A 28 4.36 -15.84 4.29
C LEU A 28 3.04 -16.25 4.91
N ARG A 29 2.04 -15.44 4.73
CA ARG A 29 0.75 -15.71 5.34
C ARG A 29 -0.39 -15.32 4.42
N PRO A 30 -0.54 -16.04 3.34
CA PRO A 30 -1.56 -15.65 2.35
C PRO A 30 -2.98 -15.59 2.92
N GLY A 31 -3.23 -16.30 4.01
CA GLY A 31 -4.56 -16.21 4.62
C GLY A 31 -4.84 -14.89 5.28
N HIS A 32 -3.79 -14.09 5.53
CA HIS A 32 -3.94 -12.82 6.20
C HIS A 32 -3.77 -11.62 5.27
N VAL A 33 -3.35 -11.87 4.04
CA VAL A 33 -3.00 -10.74 3.18
C VAL A 33 -4.21 -9.94 2.72
N GLY A 34 -5.36 -10.57 2.62
CA GLY A 34 -6.54 -9.87 2.13
C GLY A 34 -6.91 -8.66 2.97
N ARG A 35 -6.90 -8.82 4.27
CA ARG A 35 -7.21 -7.71 5.15
C ARG A 35 -6.19 -6.62 5.08
N ALA A 36 -4.92 -7.00 5.02
CA ALA A 36 -3.87 -6.01 4.92
C ALA A 36 -3.98 -5.25 3.61
N ALA A 37 -4.35 -5.93 2.54
CA ALA A 37 -4.51 -5.28 1.25
C ALA A 37 -5.65 -4.27 1.27
N VAL A 38 -6.76 -4.63 1.92
CA VAL A 38 -7.89 -3.72 2.03
C VAL A 38 -7.51 -2.47 2.81
N ARG A 39 -6.79 -2.65 3.90
CA ARG A 39 -6.35 -1.51 4.69
C ARG A 39 -5.39 -0.63 3.91
N TRP A 40 -4.49 -1.26 3.18
CA TRP A 40 -3.55 -0.50 2.38
C TRP A 40 -4.26 0.31 1.31
N HIS A 41 -5.24 -0.31 0.66
CA HIS A 41 -6.01 0.39 -0.36
C HIS A 41 -6.75 1.59 0.23
N GLY A 42 -7.30 1.42 1.42
CA GLY A 42 -7.96 2.51 2.10
C GLY A 42 -7.01 3.66 2.41
N ARG A 43 -5.80 3.33 2.83
CA ARG A 43 -4.80 4.36 3.05
C ARG A 43 -4.44 5.09 1.76
N LEU A 44 -4.30 4.33 0.67
CA LEU A 44 -3.99 4.92 -0.61
C LEU A 44 -5.05 5.93 -1.00
N GLU A 45 -6.30 5.57 -0.84
CA GLU A 45 -7.38 6.47 -1.20
C GLU A 45 -7.42 7.71 -0.32
N THR A 46 -7.04 7.55 0.92
CA THR A 46 -7.05 8.66 1.86
C THR A 46 -5.86 9.58 1.67
N GLU A 47 -4.72 9.02 1.40
CA GLU A 47 -3.47 9.78 1.43
C GLU A 47 -3.01 10.28 0.06
N ALA A 48 -3.64 9.83 -1.00
CA ALA A 48 -3.21 10.20 -2.35
C ALA A 48 -4.28 11.05 -3.03
N PRO A 49 -4.21 12.35 -2.87
CA PRO A 49 -5.25 13.22 -3.43
C PRO A 49 -5.29 13.21 -4.95
N MET A 50 -4.22 12.79 -5.59
CA MET A 50 -4.19 12.73 -7.05
C MET A 50 -4.74 11.43 -7.61
N LEU A 51 -5.18 10.54 -6.74
CA LEU A 51 -5.66 9.25 -7.19
C LEU A 51 -6.98 9.40 -7.93
N THR A 52 -7.05 8.85 -9.13
CA THR A 52 -8.30 8.85 -9.89
C THR A 52 -9.03 7.54 -9.66
N LEU A 53 -10.27 7.46 -10.13
CA LEU A 53 -11.01 6.21 -10.05
C LEU A 53 -10.30 5.11 -10.82
N ALA A 54 -9.74 5.46 -11.97
CA ALA A 54 -9.00 4.47 -12.75
C ALA A 54 -7.79 3.98 -11.97
N ASP A 55 -7.10 4.88 -11.28
CA ASP A 55 -5.96 4.50 -10.46
C ASP A 55 -6.38 3.59 -9.32
N SER A 56 -7.50 3.91 -8.69
CA SER A 56 -8.00 3.09 -7.59
C SER A 56 -8.37 1.70 -8.07
N ALA A 57 -8.98 1.62 -9.24
CA ALA A 57 -9.34 0.33 -9.82
C ALA A 57 -8.11 -0.48 -10.18
N LEU A 58 -7.09 0.19 -10.72
CA LEU A 58 -5.84 -0.48 -11.05
C LEU A 58 -5.17 -1.01 -9.78
N ALA A 59 -5.19 -0.22 -8.72
CA ALA A 59 -4.60 -0.65 -7.46
C ALA A 59 -5.32 -1.89 -6.93
N LEU A 60 -6.63 -1.90 -7.02
CA LEU A 60 -7.39 -3.04 -6.56
C LEU A 60 -7.08 -4.28 -7.36
N ALA A 61 -7.02 -4.15 -8.67
CA ALA A 61 -6.70 -5.28 -9.52
C ALA A 61 -5.30 -5.82 -9.22
N ALA A 62 -4.35 -4.91 -9.03
CA ALA A 62 -2.98 -5.33 -8.73
C ALA A 62 -2.88 -5.97 -7.35
N LEU A 63 -3.64 -5.45 -6.38
CA LEU A 63 -3.65 -6.08 -5.06
C LEU A 63 -4.25 -7.47 -5.10
N LEU A 64 -5.30 -7.64 -5.87
CA LEU A 64 -5.89 -8.98 -6.04
C LEU A 64 -4.89 -9.94 -6.65
N ALA A 65 -4.17 -9.47 -7.67
CA ALA A 65 -3.15 -10.29 -8.30
C ALA A 65 -2.04 -10.65 -7.32
N LEU A 66 -1.62 -9.67 -6.51
CA LEU A 66 -0.58 -9.90 -5.53
C LEU A 66 -1.02 -10.92 -4.49
N CYS A 67 -2.27 -10.81 -4.04
CA CYS A 67 -2.81 -11.76 -3.09
C CYS A 67 -2.86 -13.17 -3.68
N GLY A 68 -2.99 -13.24 -4.99
CA GLY A 68 -2.99 -14.54 -5.68
C GLY A 68 -1.60 -15.06 -6.00
N GLY A 69 -0.57 -14.34 -5.62
CA GLY A 69 0.78 -14.81 -5.83
C GLY A 69 1.54 -14.16 -6.97
N ASP A 70 0.95 -13.21 -7.65
CA ASP A 70 1.61 -12.55 -8.77
C ASP A 70 2.52 -11.44 -8.24
N ARG A 71 3.79 -11.73 -8.17
CA ARG A 71 4.73 -10.77 -7.60
C ARG A 71 4.98 -9.58 -8.50
N GLU A 72 4.69 -9.71 -9.79
CA GLU A 72 4.88 -8.58 -10.68
C GLU A 72 3.89 -7.47 -10.39
N ALA A 73 2.77 -7.83 -9.79
CA ALA A 73 1.79 -6.82 -9.42
C ALA A 73 2.35 -5.82 -8.41
N LEU A 74 3.35 -6.24 -7.64
CA LEU A 74 3.98 -5.34 -6.69
C LEU A 74 4.64 -4.18 -7.41
N GLY A 75 5.27 -4.44 -8.54
CA GLY A 75 5.87 -3.37 -9.32
C GLY A 75 4.84 -2.37 -9.84
N VAL A 76 3.69 -2.86 -10.23
CA VAL A 76 2.60 -1.99 -10.67
C VAL A 76 2.18 -1.08 -9.53
N LEU A 77 2.02 -1.65 -8.34
CA LEU A 77 1.60 -0.87 -7.18
C LEU A 77 2.64 0.16 -6.79
N ARG A 78 3.91 -0.19 -6.85
CA ARG A 78 4.96 0.75 -6.51
C ARG A 78 4.99 1.92 -7.46
N ARG A 79 4.82 1.66 -8.74
CA ARG A 79 4.79 2.72 -9.74
C ARG A 79 3.58 3.62 -9.52
N LEU A 80 2.45 3.02 -9.19
CA LEU A 80 1.25 3.79 -8.95
C LEU A 80 1.44 4.73 -7.75
N VAL A 81 1.99 4.20 -6.67
CA VAL A 81 2.22 5.00 -5.48
C VAL A 81 3.12 6.19 -5.80
N ARG A 82 4.18 5.93 -6.57
CA ARG A 82 5.07 7.03 -6.92
C ARG A 82 4.37 8.09 -7.72
N ARG A 83 3.47 7.69 -8.61
CA ARG A 83 2.79 8.64 -9.46
C ARG A 83 1.77 9.48 -8.72
N VAL A 84 1.05 8.88 -7.78
CA VAL A 84 -0.05 9.58 -7.11
C VAL A 84 0.35 10.20 -5.79
N ARG A 85 1.51 9.85 -5.26
CA ARG A 85 1.93 10.39 -3.99
C ARG A 85 2.29 11.84 -4.16
N PRO A 86 1.80 12.70 -3.29
CA PRO A 86 2.13 14.12 -3.42
C PRO A 86 3.63 14.27 -3.31
N THR A 87 4.16 15.05 -4.19
CA THR A 87 5.56 15.32 -4.17
C THR A 87 5.83 16.24 -3.03
N VAL A 88 6.57 15.76 -2.12
CA VAL A 88 6.90 16.60 -1.03
C VAL A 88 8.07 17.37 -1.45
N VAL A 89 7.85 18.57 -1.61
CA VAL A 89 8.90 19.37 -2.04
C VAL A 89 9.68 19.73 -0.86
N ARG A 90 10.68 19.02 -0.60
CA ARG A 90 11.34 19.23 0.50
C ARG A 90 12.14 20.30 0.39
N GLY A 91 12.45 20.87 1.25
CA GLY A 91 13.30 21.95 1.22
C GLY A 91 12.70 23.15 0.64
N VAL A 92 11.56 23.11 0.42
CA VAL A 92 10.99 24.26 -0.17
C VAL A 92 10.28 24.99 0.86
#